data_197fccab96f11c87f553e6c1cd86bef2
#
_entry.id   197fccab96f11c87f553e6c1cd86bef2
#
_cell.length_a   1.000
_cell.length_b   1.000
_cell.length_c   1.000
_cell.angle_alpha   90.00
_cell.angle_beta   90.00
_cell.angle_gamma   90.00
#
_symmetry.space_group_name_H-M   'P 1'
#
loop_
_entity.id
_entity.type
_entity.pdbx_description
1 polymer ?
#
loop_
_entity_poly.entity_id
_entity_poly.type
_entity_poly.pdbx_seq_one_letter_code
_entity_poly.pdbx_strand_id
1 'polypeptide(L)'
;MWKIGNVEIKNRVVLAPMAGVCNSAFRRIVKEMGCGLIYAEMVSDKAIFYKNQKTIEMLYMTDYERPISQQIFGSDKESFVDAAKYIYENMHPDIIDINMGCPVPKVAVHAQAGSALLKNPEKIKEIVEAVVKSVPIPVTVKIRSGWDQNSINAVEVAKICEKAGASAICVHARTRSQGYSGKADWNIIKQVKENVSIPVIGNGDVIDIYTAKKMLEETGCDAIMIGRAALGNPWIFREVNEYIENNRIIAKPTELEKINMCIKHLEYLQEIKVDKVAVLEIRNHVAWYLKGLKGANEIKNNIFKTKDIKEIEKILTDYKNNYEEE
;
A
#
# COMPACT_ATOMS: atom_id res chain seq x y z
N MET A 1 1.98 -20.51 1.77
CA MET A 1 0.71 -19.98 2.33
C MET A 1 0.95 -19.60 3.78
N TRP A 2 0.50 -18.45 4.22
CA TRP A 2 0.62 -17.95 5.59
C TRP A 2 -0.69 -17.27 6.00
N LYS A 3 -0.85 -16.91 7.28
CA LYS A 3 -2.11 -16.39 7.80
C LYS A 3 -1.90 -15.12 8.63
N ILE A 4 -2.90 -14.22 8.59
CA ILE A 4 -3.08 -13.12 9.55
C ILE A 4 -4.41 -13.39 10.26
N GLY A 5 -4.35 -13.79 11.53
CA GLY A 5 -5.54 -14.30 12.21
C GLY A 5 -6.16 -15.48 11.45
N ASN A 6 -7.43 -15.34 11.06
CA ASN A 6 -8.16 -16.32 10.25
C ASN A 6 -8.06 -16.11 8.73
N VAL A 7 -7.40 -15.04 8.28
CA VAL A 7 -7.27 -14.72 6.85
C VAL A 7 -6.09 -15.46 6.24
N GLU A 8 -6.35 -16.29 5.24
CA GLU A 8 -5.32 -17.01 4.48
C GLU A 8 -4.75 -16.16 3.34
N ILE A 9 -3.43 -16.11 3.22
CA ILE A 9 -2.72 -15.34 2.21
C ILE A 9 -1.86 -16.29 1.38
N LYS A 10 -2.09 -16.29 0.06
CA LYS A 10 -1.54 -17.31 -0.86
C LYS A 10 -0.02 -17.23 -1.03
N ASN A 11 0.56 -16.02 -0.96
CA ASN A 11 1.99 -15.82 -1.15
C ASN A 11 2.51 -14.68 -0.25
N ARG A 12 3.82 -14.46 -0.26
CA ARG A 12 4.53 -13.56 0.67
C ARG A 12 4.70 -12.13 0.14
N VAL A 13 3.99 -11.72 -0.91
CA VAL A 13 4.16 -10.39 -1.54
C VAL A 13 2.91 -9.56 -1.34
N VAL A 14 3.09 -8.38 -0.73
CA VAL A 14 2.02 -7.51 -0.23
C VAL A 14 2.14 -6.11 -0.86
N LEU A 15 1.01 -5.51 -1.26
CA LEU A 15 0.97 -4.11 -1.72
C LEU A 15 0.94 -3.14 -0.54
N ALA A 16 1.83 -2.14 -0.53
CA ALA A 16 1.82 -1.07 0.46
C ALA A 16 0.65 -0.09 0.24
N PRO A 17 0.05 0.46 1.32
CA PRO A 17 -0.89 1.56 1.21
C PRO A 17 -0.18 2.83 0.73
N MET A 18 -0.59 3.37 -0.42
CA MET A 18 0.00 4.57 -1.01
C MET A 18 -1.11 5.57 -1.35
N ALA A 19 -1.18 6.66 -0.58
CA ALA A 19 -2.18 7.71 -0.75
C ALA A 19 -2.12 8.35 -2.14
N GLY A 20 -3.27 8.49 -2.81
CA GLY A 20 -3.39 9.03 -4.16
C GLY A 20 -2.92 8.08 -5.27
N VAL A 21 -2.71 6.80 -4.95
CA VAL A 21 -2.21 5.76 -5.88
C VAL A 21 -3.05 4.48 -5.81
N CYS A 22 -3.28 3.98 -4.60
CA CYS A 22 -3.89 2.67 -4.38
C CYS A 22 -5.43 2.71 -4.44
N ASN A 23 -6.00 3.37 -5.46
CA ASN A 23 -7.43 3.26 -5.76
C ASN A 23 -7.78 1.83 -6.24
N SER A 24 -9.06 1.49 -6.35
CA SER A 24 -9.51 0.15 -6.72
C SER A 24 -8.99 -0.29 -8.08
N ALA A 25 -8.88 0.60 -9.07
CA ALA A 25 -8.33 0.27 -10.40
C ALA A 25 -6.88 -0.24 -10.30
N PHE A 26 -6.02 0.47 -9.55
CA PHE A 26 -4.63 0.04 -9.36
C PHE A 26 -4.54 -1.24 -8.53
N ARG A 27 -5.33 -1.36 -7.46
CA ARG A 27 -5.35 -2.55 -6.61
C ARG A 27 -5.78 -3.80 -7.39
N ARG A 28 -6.77 -3.68 -8.29
CA ARG A 28 -7.20 -4.76 -9.19
C ARG A 28 -6.05 -5.21 -10.11
N ILE A 29 -5.35 -4.28 -10.76
CA ILE A 29 -4.19 -4.58 -11.60
C ILE A 29 -3.11 -5.32 -10.79
N VAL A 30 -2.78 -4.82 -9.61
CA VAL A 30 -1.77 -5.44 -8.74
C VAL A 30 -2.19 -6.85 -8.29
N LYS A 31 -3.48 -7.05 -8.05
CA LYS A 31 -4.04 -8.37 -7.72
C LYS A 31 -3.92 -9.35 -8.89
N GLU A 32 -4.22 -8.91 -10.10
CA GLU A 32 -4.04 -9.71 -11.32
C GLU A 32 -2.56 -10.10 -11.55
N MET A 33 -1.63 -9.27 -11.09
CA MET A 33 -0.19 -9.57 -11.10
C MET A 33 0.25 -10.49 -9.95
N GLY A 34 -0.68 -11.05 -9.19
CA GLY A 34 -0.39 -12.08 -8.18
C GLY A 34 -0.05 -11.56 -6.79
N CYS A 35 -0.41 -10.33 -6.45
CA CYS A 35 -0.25 -9.82 -5.09
C CYS A 35 -1.06 -10.65 -4.08
N GLY A 36 -0.42 -11.12 -3.01
CA GLY A 36 -1.04 -11.97 -1.99
C GLY A 36 -2.04 -11.22 -1.11
N LEU A 37 -1.70 -10.01 -0.67
CA LEU A 37 -2.53 -9.16 0.18
C LEU A 37 -2.49 -7.71 -0.31
N ILE A 38 -3.65 -7.13 -0.47
CA ILE A 38 -3.82 -5.72 -0.85
C ILE A 38 -3.99 -4.86 0.41
N TYR A 39 -3.26 -3.74 0.48
CA TYR A 39 -3.59 -2.64 1.40
C TYR A 39 -4.21 -1.48 0.63
N ALA A 40 -5.43 -1.10 1.03
CA ALA A 40 -6.09 0.09 0.51
C ALA A 40 -5.46 1.38 1.06
N GLU A 41 -5.81 2.51 0.46
CA GLU A 41 -5.34 3.82 0.92
C GLU A 41 -5.76 4.08 2.37
N MET A 42 -4.93 4.85 3.09
CA MET A 42 -5.27 5.25 4.45
C MET A 42 -6.39 6.29 4.46
N VAL A 43 -7.37 6.12 5.31
CA VAL A 43 -8.49 7.04 5.53
C VAL A 43 -8.46 7.61 6.94
N SER A 44 -8.93 8.87 7.09
CA SER A 44 -9.00 9.50 8.42
C SER A 44 -10.19 8.96 9.21
N ASP A 45 -9.94 8.55 10.45
CA ASP A 45 -10.94 8.19 11.43
C ASP A 45 -12.03 9.28 11.59
N LYS A 46 -11.61 10.51 11.85
CA LYS A 46 -12.52 11.66 11.99
C LYS A 46 -13.29 11.97 10.72
N ALA A 47 -12.68 11.82 9.54
CA ALA A 47 -13.39 12.06 8.29
C ALA A 47 -14.49 11.03 8.04
N ILE A 48 -14.30 9.78 8.50
CA ILE A 48 -15.36 8.75 8.50
C ILE A 48 -16.44 9.12 9.50
N PHE A 49 -16.09 9.46 10.73
CA PHE A 49 -17.03 9.86 11.78
C PHE A 49 -17.95 11.01 11.31
N TYR A 50 -17.37 12.03 10.65
CA TYR A 50 -18.14 13.15 10.09
C TYR A 50 -18.77 12.85 8.72
N LYS A 51 -18.76 11.59 8.26
CA LYS A 51 -19.35 11.14 6.99
C LYS A 51 -18.89 11.96 5.78
N ASN A 52 -17.61 12.31 5.74
CA ASN A 52 -17.05 13.03 4.62
C ASN A 52 -17.17 12.19 3.34
N GLN A 53 -17.96 12.65 2.37
CA GLN A 53 -18.30 11.92 1.16
C GLN A 53 -17.05 11.44 0.40
N LYS A 54 -16.06 12.30 0.24
CA LYS A 54 -14.81 11.94 -0.45
C LYS A 54 -14.06 10.82 0.25
N THR A 55 -14.06 10.79 1.59
CA THR A 55 -13.43 9.72 2.37
C THR A 55 -14.21 8.42 2.26
N ILE A 56 -15.54 8.50 2.24
CA ILE A 56 -16.40 7.31 2.03
C ILE A 56 -16.17 6.71 0.64
N GLU A 57 -16.05 7.53 -0.40
CA GLU A 57 -15.71 7.08 -1.76
C GLU A 57 -14.33 6.40 -1.86
N MET A 58 -13.37 6.78 -1.01
CA MET A 58 -12.05 6.12 -0.94
C MET A 58 -12.12 4.70 -0.35
N LEU A 59 -13.18 4.35 0.37
CA LEU A 59 -13.38 3.02 0.93
C LEU A 59 -13.86 1.99 -0.11
N TYR A 60 -14.20 2.41 -1.33
CA TYR A 60 -14.66 1.50 -2.38
C TYR A 60 -13.67 0.36 -2.62
N MET A 61 -14.16 -0.86 -2.60
CA MET A 61 -13.40 -2.09 -2.84
C MET A 61 -14.28 -3.14 -3.49
N THR A 62 -13.66 -4.12 -4.14
CA THR A 62 -14.33 -5.21 -4.84
C THR A 62 -13.81 -6.58 -4.37
N ASP A 63 -14.56 -7.65 -4.64
CA ASP A 63 -14.15 -9.02 -4.30
C ASP A 63 -12.89 -9.47 -5.06
N TYR A 64 -12.59 -8.89 -6.22
CA TYR A 64 -11.35 -9.15 -6.96
C TYR A 64 -10.07 -8.78 -6.20
N GLU A 65 -10.16 -7.85 -5.27
CA GLU A 65 -9.02 -7.32 -4.51
C GLU A 65 -8.70 -8.15 -3.26
N ARG A 66 -9.56 -9.13 -2.90
CA ARG A 66 -9.42 -9.93 -1.67
C ARG A 66 -8.25 -10.94 -1.73
N PRO A 67 -7.59 -11.18 -0.59
CA PRO A 67 -7.79 -10.51 0.70
C PRO A 67 -7.31 -9.05 0.65
N ILE A 68 -8.10 -8.17 1.28
CA ILE A 68 -7.83 -6.73 1.34
C ILE A 68 -7.86 -6.20 2.77
N SER A 69 -6.89 -5.35 3.08
CA SER A 69 -6.78 -4.62 4.34
C SER A 69 -7.13 -3.15 4.13
N GLN A 70 -8.10 -2.62 4.90
CA GLN A 70 -8.38 -1.19 4.92
C GLN A 70 -7.58 -0.49 6.01
N GLN A 71 -6.78 0.50 5.62
CA GLN A 71 -5.95 1.24 6.56
C GLN A 71 -6.66 2.50 7.09
N ILE A 72 -6.59 2.72 8.41
CA ILE A 72 -7.13 3.89 9.11
C ILE A 72 -5.97 4.67 9.75
N PHE A 73 -6.02 6.00 9.72
CA PHE A 73 -5.14 6.85 10.49
C PHE A 73 -5.93 7.83 11.37
N GLY A 74 -5.40 8.12 12.53
CA GLY A 74 -5.98 9.01 13.51
C GLY A 74 -5.11 9.15 14.75
N SER A 75 -5.65 9.78 15.77
CA SER A 75 -4.95 9.97 17.04
C SER A 75 -5.84 9.81 18.26
N ASP A 76 -7.12 9.50 18.07
CA ASP A 76 -8.09 9.36 19.14
C ASP A 76 -8.71 7.96 19.13
N LYS A 77 -8.77 7.33 20.30
CA LYS A 77 -9.21 5.94 20.47
C LYS A 77 -10.67 5.74 20.04
N GLU A 78 -11.54 6.64 20.45
CA GLU A 78 -12.98 6.56 20.21
C GLU A 78 -13.26 6.69 18.69
N SER A 79 -12.65 7.66 18.02
CA SER A 79 -12.82 7.84 16.58
C SER A 79 -12.23 6.69 15.76
N PHE A 80 -11.15 6.05 16.21
CA PHE A 80 -10.65 4.81 15.60
C PHE A 80 -11.66 3.67 15.69
N VAL A 81 -12.28 3.47 16.85
CA VAL A 81 -13.29 2.43 17.07
C VAL A 81 -14.51 2.66 16.19
N ASP A 82 -15.02 3.89 16.12
CA ASP A 82 -16.17 4.24 15.29
C ASP A 82 -15.86 4.04 13.79
N ALA A 83 -14.67 4.46 13.36
CA ALA A 83 -14.24 4.26 11.98
C ALA A 83 -14.07 2.77 11.63
N ALA A 84 -13.47 1.97 12.51
CA ALA A 84 -13.29 0.53 12.30
C ALA A 84 -14.63 -0.20 12.20
N LYS A 85 -15.58 0.09 13.08
CA LYS A 85 -16.94 -0.46 13.02
C LYS A 85 -17.66 -0.07 11.73
N TYR A 86 -17.64 1.23 11.39
CA TYR A 86 -18.25 1.72 10.16
C TYR A 86 -17.71 1.00 8.92
N ILE A 87 -16.38 0.86 8.82
CA ILE A 87 -15.73 0.19 7.70
C ILE A 87 -16.09 -1.28 7.66
N TYR A 88 -16.07 -1.96 8.80
CA TYR A 88 -16.45 -3.37 8.89
C TYR A 88 -17.89 -3.61 8.45
N GLU A 89 -18.82 -2.80 8.95
CA GLU A 89 -20.26 -2.96 8.68
C GLU A 89 -20.68 -2.58 7.26
N ASN A 90 -19.96 -1.68 6.59
CA ASN A 90 -20.35 -1.16 5.27
C ASN A 90 -19.49 -1.66 4.12
N MET A 91 -18.22 -2.01 4.37
CA MET A 91 -17.26 -2.38 3.30
C MET A 91 -16.77 -3.82 3.42
N HIS A 92 -16.90 -4.43 4.60
CA HIS A 92 -16.51 -5.82 4.88
C HIS A 92 -15.08 -6.17 4.42
N PRO A 93 -14.03 -5.39 4.76
CA PRO A 93 -12.66 -5.78 4.45
C PRO A 93 -12.28 -7.07 5.18
N ASP A 94 -11.24 -7.76 4.73
CA ASP A 94 -10.73 -8.95 5.41
C ASP A 94 -9.91 -8.59 6.66
N ILE A 95 -9.29 -7.41 6.67
CA ILE A 95 -8.40 -6.91 7.73
C ILE A 95 -8.62 -5.40 7.91
N ILE A 96 -8.56 -4.92 9.16
CA ILE A 96 -8.37 -3.50 9.46
C ILE A 96 -6.90 -3.26 9.80
N ASP A 97 -6.29 -2.25 9.21
CA ASP A 97 -4.91 -1.86 9.52
C ASP A 97 -4.83 -0.46 10.16
N ILE A 98 -3.99 -0.33 11.18
CA ILE A 98 -3.76 0.95 11.86
C ILE A 98 -2.45 1.56 11.37
N ASN A 99 -2.55 2.76 10.79
CA ASN A 99 -1.38 3.51 10.35
C ASN A 99 -0.66 4.19 11.51
N MET A 100 0.55 3.77 11.77
CA MET A 100 1.49 4.41 12.72
C MET A 100 2.84 4.74 12.03
N GLY A 101 2.81 4.91 10.69
CA GLY A 101 4.03 5.12 9.91
C GLY A 101 4.02 6.31 8.96
N CYS A 102 2.88 6.97 8.72
CA CYS A 102 2.81 8.11 7.78
C CYS A 102 3.68 9.28 8.27
N PRO A 103 4.70 9.73 7.49
CA PRO A 103 5.60 10.78 7.91
C PRO A 103 5.14 12.18 7.52
N VAL A 104 4.07 12.30 6.71
CA VAL A 104 3.62 13.56 6.11
C VAL A 104 3.23 14.57 7.20
N PRO A 105 3.71 15.82 7.14
CA PRO A 105 3.46 16.82 8.18
C PRO A 105 1.97 17.01 8.52
N LYS A 106 1.09 17.03 7.53
CA LYS A 106 -0.36 17.12 7.74
C LYS A 106 -0.90 16.02 8.66
N VAL A 107 -0.36 14.81 8.57
CA VAL A 107 -0.76 13.66 9.40
C VAL A 107 0.04 13.63 10.70
N ALA A 108 1.38 13.63 10.61
CA ALA A 108 2.24 13.39 11.76
C ALA A 108 2.38 14.62 12.69
N VAL A 109 2.34 15.85 12.14
CA VAL A 109 2.53 17.06 12.95
C VAL A 109 1.19 17.72 13.28
N HIS A 110 0.36 17.98 12.28
CA HIS A 110 -0.90 18.71 12.54
C HIS A 110 -1.98 17.83 13.17
N ALA A 111 -2.17 16.61 12.67
CA ALA A 111 -3.17 15.69 13.20
C ALA A 111 -2.66 14.83 14.38
N GLN A 112 -1.37 14.91 14.75
CA GLN A 112 -0.73 14.07 15.79
C GLN A 112 -1.02 12.56 15.58
N ALA A 113 -1.11 12.12 14.33
CA ALA A 113 -1.48 10.78 13.88
C ALA A 113 -0.32 10.09 13.14
N GLY A 114 -0.55 8.88 12.65
CA GLY A 114 0.48 8.15 11.91
C GLY A 114 1.75 7.96 12.73
N SER A 115 2.91 8.35 12.20
CA SER A 115 4.19 8.19 12.90
C SER A 115 4.33 8.98 14.21
N ALA A 116 3.47 9.98 14.47
CA ALA A 116 3.46 10.68 15.75
C ALA A 116 3.08 9.77 16.93
N LEU A 117 2.28 8.74 16.68
CA LEU A 117 1.91 7.76 17.70
C LEU A 117 3.12 7.03 18.28
N LEU A 118 4.20 6.85 17.50
CA LEU A 118 5.43 6.21 17.97
C LEU A 118 6.09 6.91 19.17
N LYS A 119 5.74 8.17 19.43
CA LYS A 119 6.22 8.91 20.62
C LYS A 119 5.49 8.55 21.91
N ASN A 120 4.37 7.84 21.81
CA ASN A 120 3.51 7.52 22.95
C ASN A 120 3.07 6.06 22.92
N PRO A 121 3.90 5.12 23.40
CA PRO A 121 3.60 3.69 23.43
C PRO A 121 2.32 3.32 24.18
N GLU A 122 1.98 4.01 25.28
CA GLU A 122 0.74 3.76 26.02
C GLU A 122 -0.50 4.06 25.17
N LYS A 123 -0.48 5.16 24.42
CA LYS A 123 -1.56 5.52 23.50
C LYS A 123 -1.70 4.50 22.37
N ILE A 124 -0.59 3.93 21.87
CA ILE A 124 -0.59 2.84 20.90
C ILE A 124 -1.35 1.65 21.47
N LYS A 125 -1.02 1.24 22.70
CA LYS A 125 -1.70 0.13 23.38
C LYS A 125 -3.20 0.37 23.47
N GLU A 126 -3.61 1.54 23.97
CA GLU A 126 -5.03 1.89 24.14
C GLU A 126 -5.81 1.83 22.82
N ILE A 127 -5.24 2.39 21.73
CA ILE A 127 -5.87 2.40 20.41
C ILE A 127 -5.98 0.97 19.87
N VAL A 128 -4.89 0.19 19.88
CA VAL A 128 -4.88 -1.17 19.30
C VAL A 128 -5.84 -2.08 20.06
N GLU A 129 -5.81 -2.08 21.40
CA GLU A 129 -6.73 -2.88 22.22
C GLU A 129 -8.20 -2.53 21.95
N ALA A 130 -8.52 -1.23 21.80
CA ALA A 130 -9.88 -0.79 21.57
C ALA A 130 -10.38 -1.20 20.18
N VAL A 131 -9.55 -1.03 19.13
CA VAL A 131 -9.91 -1.44 17.76
C VAL A 131 -10.05 -2.95 17.66
N VAL A 132 -9.11 -3.73 18.23
CA VAL A 132 -9.18 -5.21 18.25
C VAL A 132 -10.49 -5.70 18.90
N LYS A 133 -10.93 -5.08 20.00
CA LYS A 133 -12.18 -5.43 20.68
C LYS A 133 -13.44 -4.99 19.92
N SER A 134 -13.32 -4.07 18.97
CA SER A 134 -14.46 -3.43 18.29
C SER A 134 -14.94 -4.15 17.03
N VAL A 135 -14.10 -4.98 16.42
CA VAL A 135 -14.41 -5.70 15.18
C VAL A 135 -14.03 -7.19 15.27
N PRO A 136 -14.77 -8.10 14.60
CA PRO A 136 -14.51 -9.54 14.67
C PRO A 136 -13.46 -10.02 13.66
N ILE A 137 -12.84 -9.13 12.91
CA ILE A 137 -11.81 -9.43 11.90
C ILE A 137 -10.42 -9.07 12.42
N PRO A 138 -9.34 -9.66 11.85
CA PRO A 138 -7.97 -9.35 12.25
C PRO A 138 -7.65 -7.86 12.15
N VAL A 139 -6.92 -7.36 13.15
CA VAL A 139 -6.37 -6.00 13.17
C VAL A 139 -4.86 -6.08 13.04
N THR A 140 -4.29 -5.31 12.10
CA THR A 140 -2.85 -5.19 11.91
C THR A 140 -2.36 -3.78 12.16
N VAL A 141 -1.05 -3.62 12.30
CA VAL A 141 -0.44 -2.31 12.54
C VAL A 141 0.73 -2.09 11.58
N LYS A 142 0.80 -0.92 10.96
CA LYS A 142 1.94 -0.54 10.12
C LYS A 142 2.73 0.59 10.77
N ILE A 143 4.00 0.32 11.10
CA ILE A 143 4.91 1.23 11.84
C ILE A 143 6.11 1.64 11.00
N ARG A 144 6.88 2.61 11.52
CA ARG A 144 8.28 2.91 11.18
C ARG A 144 9.23 2.50 12.29
N SER A 145 10.55 2.61 12.03
CA SER A 145 11.59 2.30 13.04
C SER A 145 11.48 3.15 14.31
N GLY A 146 10.96 4.36 14.18
CA GLY A 146 10.80 5.33 15.25
C GLY A 146 10.53 6.72 14.69
N TRP A 147 10.47 7.74 15.55
CA TRP A 147 10.28 9.13 15.14
C TRP A 147 11.52 9.70 14.43
N ASP A 148 12.69 9.52 15.03
CA ASP A 148 14.00 9.91 14.52
C ASP A 148 15.08 8.91 14.97
N GLN A 149 16.34 9.18 14.63
CA GLN A 149 17.47 8.29 14.94
C GLN A 149 17.73 8.11 16.44
N ASN A 150 17.32 9.09 17.26
CA ASN A 150 17.52 9.05 18.71
C ASN A 150 16.34 8.37 19.45
N SER A 151 15.28 8.03 18.72
CA SER A 151 14.04 7.46 19.25
C SER A 151 13.55 6.27 18.46
N ILE A 152 14.48 5.36 18.10
CA ILE A 152 14.15 4.07 17.47
C ILE A 152 13.53 3.16 18.52
N ASN A 153 12.26 2.78 18.33
CA ASN A 153 11.48 1.99 19.27
C ASN A 153 10.58 0.92 18.64
N ALA A 154 10.86 0.54 17.39
CA ALA A 154 10.03 -0.42 16.65
C ALA A 154 9.81 -1.74 17.38
N VAL A 155 10.84 -2.28 18.06
CA VAL A 155 10.75 -3.54 18.81
C VAL A 155 9.80 -3.41 20.01
N GLU A 156 9.91 -2.32 20.78
CA GLU A 156 9.02 -2.03 21.90
C GLU A 156 7.57 -1.89 21.43
N VAL A 157 7.34 -1.08 20.39
CA VAL A 157 6.02 -0.87 19.81
C VAL A 157 5.43 -2.18 19.27
N ALA A 158 6.23 -3.02 18.62
CA ALA A 158 5.78 -4.31 18.14
C ALA A 158 5.29 -5.22 19.26
N LYS A 159 6.03 -5.32 20.36
CA LYS A 159 5.61 -6.08 21.55
C LYS A 159 4.33 -5.54 22.18
N ILE A 160 4.18 -4.23 22.20
CA ILE A 160 2.95 -3.58 22.70
C ILE A 160 1.76 -3.92 21.80
N CYS A 161 1.93 -3.81 20.48
CA CYS A 161 0.86 -4.15 19.52
C CYS A 161 0.46 -5.62 19.61
N GLU A 162 1.42 -6.55 19.71
CA GLU A 162 1.14 -7.98 19.91
C GLU A 162 0.35 -8.23 21.20
N LYS A 163 0.79 -7.68 22.32
CA LYS A 163 0.09 -7.79 23.61
C LYS A 163 -1.32 -7.16 23.57
N ALA A 164 -1.51 -6.12 22.78
CA ALA A 164 -2.80 -5.46 22.55
C ALA A 164 -3.72 -6.25 21.61
N GLY A 165 -3.26 -7.37 21.04
CA GLY A 165 -4.06 -8.28 20.21
C GLY A 165 -3.92 -8.05 18.71
N ALA A 166 -2.94 -7.28 18.24
CA ALA A 166 -2.66 -7.18 16.81
C ALA A 166 -2.33 -8.55 16.21
N SER A 167 -2.87 -8.85 15.03
CA SER A 167 -2.69 -10.14 14.36
C SER A 167 -1.47 -10.18 13.43
N ALA A 168 -0.89 -9.05 13.07
CA ALA A 168 0.38 -8.93 12.35
C ALA A 168 0.91 -7.50 12.47
N ILE A 169 2.21 -7.33 12.17
CA ILE A 169 2.83 -6.02 12.14
C ILE A 169 3.65 -5.82 10.86
N CYS A 170 3.50 -4.66 10.21
CA CYS A 170 4.32 -4.26 9.10
C CYS A 170 5.33 -3.19 9.53
N VAL A 171 6.62 -3.41 9.26
CA VAL A 171 7.70 -2.51 9.67
C VAL A 171 8.36 -1.87 8.44
N HIS A 172 8.14 -0.56 8.24
CA HIS A 172 8.96 0.21 7.32
C HIS A 172 10.26 0.62 8.04
N ALA A 173 11.37 0.05 7.63
CA ALA A 173 12.66 0.16 8.30
C ALA A 173 13.39 1.51 8.06
N ARG A 174 12.65 2.60 8.19
CA ARG A 174 13.11 4.00 8.23
C ARG A 174 12.40 4.73 9.36
N THR A 175 13.08 5.72 9.94
CA THR A 175 12.43 6.63 10.89
C THR A 175 11.50 7.62 10.16
N ARG A 176 10.63 8.30 10.91
CA ARG A 176 9.80 9.38 10.36
C ARG A 176 10.64 10.49 9.76
N SER A 177 11.71 10.92 10.46
CA SER A 177 12.57 12.01 10.01
C SER A 177 13.33 11.69 8.72
N GLN A 178 13.68 10.43 8.47
CA GLN A 178 14.28 10.01 7.20
C GLN A 178 13.32 10.15 6.01
N GLY A 179 11.99 10.08 6.24
CA GLY A 179 11.04 10.04 5.13
C GLY A 179 11.34 8.87 4.19
N TYR A 180 11.97 9.18 3.05
CA TYR A 180 12.43 8.20 2.05
C TYR A 180 13.93 8.32 1.74
N SER A 181 14.66 9.17 2.45
CA SER A 181 16.09 9.36 2.25
C SER A 181 16.92 8.24 2.89
N GLY A 182 18.15 8.08 2.42
CA GLY A 182 19.05 7.03 2.88
C GLY A 182 18.56 5.62 2.54
N LYS A 183 19.05 4.63 3.27
CA LYS A 183 18.65 3.21 3.14
C LYS A 183 17.75 2.80 4.30
N ALA A 184 16.85 1.87 4.04
CA ALA A 184 16.08 1.19 5.07
C ALA A 184 17.01 0.26 5.87
N ASP A 185 16.97 0.35 7.20
CA ASP A 185 17.75 -0.53 8.07
C ASP A 185 17.00 -1.83 8.37
N TRP A 186 17.21 -2.83 7.53
CA TRP A 186 16.54 -4.13 7.65
C TRP A 186 16.84 -4.86 8.96
N ASN A 187 17.93 -4.52 9.66
CA ASN A 187 18.20 -5.09 10.98
C ASN A 187 17.08 -4.78 11.99
N ILE A 188 16.39 -3.65 11.83
CA ILE A 188 15.21 -3.34 12.67
C ILE A 188 14.06 -4.34 12.40
N ILE A 189 13.84 -4.75 11.13
CA ILE A 189 12.83 -5.77 10.79
C ILE A 189 13.21 -7.10 11.45
N LYS A 190 14.48 -7.50 11.35
CA LYS A 190 15.02 -8.71 11.98
C LYS A 190 14.80 -8.69 13.50
N GLN A 191 15.18 -7.60 14.16
CA GLN A 191 14.98 -7.45 15.59
C GLN A 191 13.50 -7.54 16.01
N VAL A 192 12.61 -6.93 15.23
CA VAL A 192 11.17 -7.08 15.47
C VAL A 192 10.75 -8.52 15.33
N LYS A 193 11.15 -9.22 14.25
CA LYS A 193 10.80 -10.64 14.00
C LYS A 193 11.30 -11.56 15.11
N GLU A 194 12.47 -11.30 15.66
CA GLU A 194 13.04 -12.09 16.77
C GLU A 194 12.33 -11.85 18.12
N ASN A 195 11.50 -10.81 18.23
CA ASN A 195 10.91 -10.36 19.49
C ASN A 195 9.39 -10.47 19.56
N VAL A 196 8.71 -10.87 18.48
CA VAL A 196 7.26 -11.12 18.46
C VAL A 196 6.95 -12.46 17.81
N SER A 197 5.80 -13.04 18.15
CA SER A 197 5.31 -14.30 17.59
C SER A 197 4.32 -14.11 16.44
N ILE A 198 3.68 -12.94 16.35
CA ILE A 198 2.79 -12.59 15.25
C ILE A 198 3.58 -12.41 13.94
N PRO A 199 2.94 -12.60 12.77
CA PRO A 199 3.57 -12.35 11.49
C PRO A 199 4.14 -10.95 11.35
N VAL A 200 5.37 -10.86 10.80
CA VAL A 200 6.07 -9.61 10.52
C VAL A 200 6.19 -9.42 9.01
N ILE A 201 5.72 -8.28 8.52
CA ILE A 201 5.82 -7.88 7.11
C ILE A 201 6.94 -6.85 6.98
N GLY A 202 8.02 -7.21 6.26
CA GLY A 202 9.14 -6.31 6.00
C GLY A 202 8.83 -5.29 4.90
N ASN A 203 9.17 -4.03 5.10
CA ASN A 203 8.96 -2.95 4.15
C ASN A 203 10.14 -1.99 4.09
N GLY A 204 10.46 -1.53 2.89
CA GLY A 204 11.52 -0.56 2.60
C GLY A 204 12.59 -1.12 1.67
N ASP A 205 12.82 -0.42 0.55
CA ASP A 205 13.85 -0.70 -0.45
C ASP A 205 13.77 -2.09 -1.14
N VAL A 206 12.60 -2.70 -1.16
CA VAL A 206 12.30 -3.81 -2.06
C VAL A 206 11.97 -3.23 -3.42
N ILE A 207 12.90 -3.36 -4.37
CA ILE A 207 12.82 -2.74 -5.70
C ILE A 207 12.88 -3.75 -6.85
N ASP A 208 13.26 -4.99 -6.58
CA ASP A 208 13.38 -6.08 -7.54
C ASP A 208 13.32 -7.46 -6.85
N ILE A 209 13.45 -8.50 -7.64
CA ILE A 209 13.44 -9.91 -7.17
C ILE A 209 14.57 -10.22 -6.19
N TYR A 210 15.73 -9.61 -6.37
CA TYR A 210 16.91 -9.89 -5.54
C TYR A 210 16.78 -9.24 -4.17
N THR A 211 16.36 -7.98 -4.12
CA THR A 211 16.12 -7.27 -2.86
C THR A 211 14.94 -7.86 -2.09
N ALA A 212 13.94 -8.41 -2.79
CA ALA A 212 12.83 -9.13 -2.18
C ALA A 212 13.30 -10.41 -1.46
N LYS A 213 14.05 -11.26 -2.16
CA LYS A 213 14.62 -12.49 -1.60
C LYS A 213 15.58 -12.19 -0.46
N LYS A 214 16.45 -11.21 -0.65
CA LYS A 214 17.42 -10.78 0.35
C LYS A 214 16.76 -10.31 1.65
N MET A 215 15.68 -9.52 1.57
CA MET A 215 14.94 -9.10 2.77
C MET A 215 14.41 -10.30 3.54
N LEU A 216 13.80 -11.28 2.86
CA LEU A 216 13.29 -12.49 3.52
C LEU A 216 14.41 -13.29 4.22
N GLU A 217 15.55 -13.45 3.55
CA GLU A 217 16.70 -14.23 4.06
C GLU A 217 17.41 -13.53 5.22
N GLU A 218 17.63 -12.21 5.13
CA GLU A 218 18.37 -11.48 6.16
C GLU A 218 17.54 -11.17 7.41
N THR A 219 16.23 -11.00 7.24
CA THR A 219 15.38 -10.55 8.37
C THR A 219 14.52 -11.68 8.96
N GLY A 220 14.30 -12.75 8.21
CA GLY A 220 13.38 -13.82 8.61
C GLY A 220 11.91 -13.40 8.63
N CYS A 221 11.54 -12.23 8.09
CA CYS A 221 10.15 -11.77 8.06
C CYS A 221 9.24 -12.72 7.26
N ASP A 222 7.96 -12.77 7.61
CA ASP A 222 7.00 -13.71 7.03
C ASP A 222 6.56 -13.32 5.63
N ALA A 223 6.54 -12.02 5.34
CA ALA A 223 6.18 -11.46 4.03
C ALA A 223 6.90 -10.13 3.78
N ILE A 224 6.89 -9.69 2.53
CA ILE A 224 7.46 -8.42 2.10
C ILE A 224 6.37 -7.50 1.54
N MET A 225 6.48 -6.21 1.83
CA MET A 225 5.57 -5.20 1.33
C MET A 225 6.26 -4.29 0.32
N ILE A 226 5.71 -4.24 -0.89
CA ILE A 226 6.21 -3.43 -2.01
C ILE A 226 5.38 -2.15 -2.12
N GLY A 227 6.07 -1.01 -2.16
CA GLY A 227 5.46 0.30 -2.38
C GLY A 227 5.87 0.90 -3.72
N ARG A 228 6.77 1.89 -3.70
CA ARG A 228 7.18 2.70 -4.85
C ARG A 228 7.64 1.90 -6.08
N ALA A 229 8.20 0.72 -5.90
CA ALA A 229 8.64 -0.14 -7.00
C ALA A 229 7.47 -0.70 -7.85
N ALA A 230 6.23 -0.63 -7.35
CA ALA A 230 5.03 -1.01 -8.10
C ALA A 230 4.51 0.10 -9.03
N LEU A 231 5.00 1.35 -8.89
CA LEU A 231 4.55 2.49 -9.69
C LEU A 231 4.99 2.34 -11.15
N GLY A 232 4.02 2.19 -12.05
CA GLY A 232 4.27 1.88 -13.47
C GLY A 232 4.89 0.50 -13.72
N ASN A 233 4.98 -0.34 -12.69
CA ASN A 233 5.57 -1.68 -12.75
C ASN A 233 4.79 -2.68 -11.86
N PRO A 234 3.51 -2.93 -12.10
CA PRO A 234 2.76 -3.93 -11.33
C PRO A 234 3.26 -5.36 -11.54
N TRP A 235 4.00 -5.63 -12.61
CA TRP A 235 4.62 -6.93 -12.89
C TRP A 235 5.59 -7.38 -11.80
N ILE A 236 6.12 -6.45 -10.99
CA ILE A 236 7.03 -6.77 -9.89
C ILE A 236 6.43 -7.82 -8.93
N PHE A 237 5.11 -7.83 -8.73
CA PHE A 237 4.45 -8.84 -7.88
C PHE A 237 4.59 -10.24 -8.47
N ARG A 238 4.35 -10.41 -9.76
CA ARG A 238 4.52 -11.68 -10.48
C ARG A 238 5.98 -12.10 -10.50
N GLU A 239 6.88 -11.18 -10.83
CA GLU A 239 8.33 -11.44 -10.90
C GLU A 239 8.88 -11.92 -9.55
N VAL A 240 8.51 -11.23 -8.47
CA VAL A 240 8.97 -11.55 -7.12
C VAL A 240 8.38 -12.89 -6.66
N ASN A 241 7.10 -13.17 -6.90
CA ASN A 241 6.50 -14.46 -6.56
C ASN A 241 7.20 -15.62 -7.27
N GLU A 242 7.41 -15.50 -8.59
CA GLU A 242 8.10 -16.55 -9.37
C GLU A 242 9.53 -16.79 -8.88
N TYR A 243 10.23 -15.74 -8.48
CA TYR A 243 11.59 -15.88 -7.98
C TYR A 243 11.65 -16.46 -6.56
N ILE A 244 10.76 -16.06 -5.67
CA ILE A 244 10.74 -16.55 -4.30
C ILE A 244 10.27 -18.01 -4.24
N GLU A 245 9.17 -18.35 -4.95
CA GLU A 245 8.54 -19.67 -4.85
C GLU A 245 9.25 -20.71 -5.73
N ASN A 246 9.68 -20.31 -6.94
CA ASN A 246 10.17 -21.24 -7.97
C ASN A 246 11.63 -21.01 -8.35
N ASN A 247 12.30 -20.03 -7.76
CA ASN A 247 13.66 -19.57 -8.14
C ASN A 247 13.78 -19.26 -9.66
N ARG A 248 12.68 -18.81 -10.27
CA ARG A 248 12.57 -18.56 -11.72
C ARG A 248 12.55 -17.07 -12.00
N ILE A 249 13.46 -16.65 -12.88
CA ILE A 249 13.47 -15.30 -13.44
C ILE A 249 12.60 -15.31 -14.69
N ILE A 250 11.56 -14.49 -14.71
CA ILE A 250 10.66 -14.32 -15.86
C ILE A 250 11.01 -13.06 -16.64
N ALA A 251 10.59 -13.02 -17.91
CA ALA A 251 10.80 -11.87 -18.77
C ALA A 251 10.18 -10.59 -18.21
N LYS A 252 10.87 -9.48 -18.37
CA LYS A 252 10.32 -8.15 -18.07
C LYS A 252 9.23 -7.80 -19.09
N PRO A 253 8.28 -6.93 -18.73
CA PRO A 253 7.28 -6.47 -19.67
C PRO A 253 7.94 -5.74 -20.84
N THR A 254 7.41 -6.01 -22.03
CA THR A 254 7.76 -5.27 -23.24
C THR A 254 7.20 -3.84 -23.16
N GLU A 255 7.68 -2.96 -24.03
CA GLU A 255 7.18 -1.59 -24.09
C GLU A 255 5.71 -1.54 -24.48
N LEU A 256 5.28 -2.40 -25.41
CA LEU A 256 3.89 -2.56 -25.80
C LEU A 256 3.00 -3.06 -24.64
N GLU A 257 3.48 -4.00 -23.83
CA GLU A 257 2.76 -4.44 -22.63
C GLU A 257 2.57 -3.30 -21.61
N LYS A 258 3.54 -2.40 -21.48
CA LYS A 258 3.41 -1.21 -20.60
C LYS A 258 2.35 -0.23 -21.13
N ILE A 259 2.30 0.00 -22.44
CA ILE A 259 1.29 0.85 -23.06
C ILE A 259 -0.10 0.21 -22.87
N ASN A 260 -0.26 -1.08 -23.15
CA ASN A 260 -1.49 -1.82 -22.95
C ASN A 260 -1.96 -1.80 -21.47
N MET A 261 -1.03 -1.92 -20.53
CA MET A 261 -1.35 -1.81 -19.10
C MET A 261 -1.82 -0.40 -18.73
N CYS A 262 -1.26 0.63 -19.34
CA CYS A 262 -1.70 2.01 -19.14
C CYS A 262 -3.15 2.21 -19.64
N ILE A 263 -3.49 1.68 -20.81
CA ILE A 263 -4.83 1.70 -21.37
C ILE A 263 -5.80 0.94 -20.46
N LYS A 264 -5.45 -0.28 -20.07
CA LYS A 264 -6.25 -1.09 -19.14
C LYS A 264 -6.51 -0.38 -17.81
N HIS A 265 -5.51 0.35 -17.29
CA HIS A 265 -5.68 1.13 -16.07
C HIS A 265 -6.69 2.27 -16.26
N LEU A 266 -6.67 2.94 -17.40
CA LEU A 266 -7.67 3.95 -17.75
C LEU A 266 -9.08 3.35 -17.81
N GLU A 267 -9.25 2.21 -18.47
CA GLU A 267 -10.53 1.47 -18.54
C GLU A 267 -11.07 1.15 -17.14
N TYR A 268 -10.21 0.63 -16.24
CA TYR A 268 -10.62 0.33 -14.87
C TYR A 268 -10.96 1.59 -14.04
N LEU A 269 -10.31 2.71 -14.31
CA LEU A 269 -10.69 3.99 -13.68
C LEU A 269 -12.05 4.48 -14.16
N GLN A 270 -12.36 4.34 -15.45
CA GLN A 270 -13.66 4.72 -16.03
C GLN A 270 -14.82 3.87 -15.48
N GLU A 271 -14.57 2.61 -15.10
CA GLU A 271 -15.57 1.76 -14.44
C GLU A 271 -15.99 2.28 -13.06
N ILE A 272 -15.10 2.97 -12.34
CA ILE A 272 -15.27 3.27 -10.90
C ILE A 272 -15.27 4.77 -10.56
N LYS A 273 -14.91 5.63 -11.49
CA LYS A 273 -14.76 7.08 -11.29
C LYS A 273 -15.50 7.86 -12.36
N VAL A 274 -16.01 9.04 -11.98
CA VAL A 274 -16.46 10.01 -12.99
C VAL A 274 -15.28 10.53 -13.80
N ASP A 275 -15.49 10.86 -15.07
CA ASP A 275 -14.45 11.24 -16.03
C ASP A 275 -13.46 12.27 -15.51
N LYS A 276 -13.97 13.34 -14.87
CA LYS A 276 -13.12 14.38 -14.30
C LYS A 276 -12.10 13.85 -13.29
N VAL A 277 -12.46 12.88 -12.48
CA VAL A 277 -11.58 12.25 -11.49
C VAL A 277 -10.64 11.26 -12.17
N ALA A 278 -11.15 10.44 -13.08
CA ALA A 278 -10.35 9.49 -13.86
C ALA A 278 -9.23 10.18 -14.63
N VAL A 279 -9.52 11.32 -15.29
CA VAL A 279 -8.53 12.18 -15.96
C VAL A 279 -7.39 12.63 -15.03
N LEU A 280 -7.73 13.01 -13.80
CA LEU A 280 -6.70 13.47 -12.84
C LEU A 280 -5.86 12.32 -12.30
N GLU A 281 -6.50 11.19 -11.98
CA GLU A 281 -5.82 10.05 -11.38
C GLU A 281 -4.92 9.33 -12.39
N ILE A 282 -5.37 9.15 -13.65
CA ILE A 282 -4.58 8.44 -14.67
C ILE A 282 -3.27 9.15 -15.04
N ARG A 283 -3.19 10.47 -14.93
CA ARG A 283 -2.00 11.26 -15.29
C ARG A 283 -0.73 10.78 -14.58
N ASN A 284 -0.82 10.50 -13.29
CA ASN A 284 0.30 9.98 -12.53
C ASN A 284 0.71 8.59 -13.04
N HIS A 285 -0.24 7.72 -13.32
CA HIS A 285 0.00 6.37 -13.79
C HIS A 285 0.60 6.37 -15.22
N VAL A 286 0.10 7.23 -16.11
CA VAL A 286 0.71 7.47 -17.44
C VAL A 286 2.17 7.86 -17.31
N ALA A 287 2.49 8.80 -16.41
CA ALA A 287 3.85 9.27 -16.21
C ALA A 287 4.79 8.13 -15.77
N TRP A 288 4.29 7.18 -14.99
CA TRP A 288 5.06 6.03 -14.52
C TRP A 288 5.15 4.90 -15.57
N TYR A 289 4.01 4.50 -16.19
CA TYR A 289 4.00 3.41 -17.18
C TYR A 289 4.84 3.73 -18.41
N LEU A 290 4.73 4.96 -18.94
CA LEU A 290 5.42 5.38 -20.16
C LEU A 290 6.82 5.93 -19.90
N LYS A 291 7.36 5.79 -18.69
CA LYS A 291 8.72 6.27 -18.38
C LYS A 291 9.75 5.53 -19.20
N GLY A 292 10.53 6.29 -19.99
CA GLY A 292 11.64 5.77 -20.80
C GLY A 292 11.25 5.24 -22.17
N LEU A 293 9.96 5.20 -22.52
CA LEU A 293 9.52 4.77 -23.86
C LEU A 293 9.78 5.87 -24.90
N LYS A 294 10.00 5.46 -26.15
CA LYS A 294 10.21 6.37 -27.29
C LYS A 294 8.97 7.26 -27.49
N GLY A 295 9.14 8.55 -27.70
CA GLY A 295 8.03 9.52 -27.87
C GLY A 295 7.17 9.82 -26.63
N ALA A 296 7.37 9.14 -25.51
CA ALA A 296 6.53 9.24 -24.32
C ALA A 296 6.41 10.65 -23.71
N ASN A 297 7.40 11.52 -23.92
CA ASN A 297 7.34 12.87 -23.39
C ASN A 297 6.25 13.71 -24.08
N GLU A 298 6.11 13.57 -25.39
CA GLU A 298 5.05 14.24 -26.17
C GLU A 298 3.67 13.73 -25.73
N ILE A 299 3.49 12.41 -25.64
CA ILE A 299 2.25 11.75 -25.19
C ILE A 299 1.85 12.24 -23.80
N LYS A 300 2.77 12.23 -22.84
CA LYS A 300 2.53 12.75 -21.50
C LYS A 300 2.09 14.21 -21.52
N ASN A 301 2.78 15.07 -22.28
CA ASN A 301 2.44 16.50 -22.39
C ASN A 301 1.03 16.70 -22.95
N ASN A 302 0.62 15.95 -23.95
CA ASN A 302 -0.72 16.02 -24.53
C ASN A 302 -1.77 15.56 -23.50
N ILE A 303 -1.56 14.44 -22.83
CA ILE A 303 -2.47 13.95 -21.78
C ILE A 303 -2.58 14.93 -20.59
N PHE A 304 -1.50 15.61 -20.21
CA PHE A 304 -1.56 16.58 -19.11
C PHE A 304 -2.31 17.87 -19.47
N LYS A 305 -2.45 18.20 -20.75
CA LYS A 305 -3.18 19.40 -21.22
C LYS A 305 -4.69 19.15 -21.36
N THR A 306 -5.10 17.95 -21.80
CA THR A 306 -6.51 17.65 -22.00
C THR A 306 -7.26 17.39 -20.68
N LYS A 307 -8.56 17.71 -20.69
CA LYS A 307 -9.51 17.41 -19.60
C LYS A 307 -10.56 16.38 -20.04
N ASP A 308 -10.48 15.92 -21.29
CA ASP A 308 -11.40 14.97 -21.87
C ASP A 308 -10.84 13.55 -21.79
N ILE A 309 -11.59 12.67 -21.17
CA ILE A 309 -11.20 11.25 -20.99
C ILE A 309 -11.09 10.51 -22.33
N LYS A 310 -11.98 10.81 -23.28
CA LYS A 310 -11.97 10.20 -24.61
C LYS A 310 -10.77 10.64 -25.45
N GLU A 311 -10.32 11.88 -25.25
CA GLU A 311 -9.10 12.36 -25.88
C GLU A 311 -7.87 11.64 -25.30
N ILE A 312 -7.82 11.38 -23.98
CA ILE A 312 -6.75 10.57 -23.36
C ILE A 312 -6.74 9.15 -23.94
N GLU A 313 -7.91 8.51 -24.03
CA GLU A 313 -8.07 7.17 -24.60
C GLU A 313 -7.56 7.14 -26.07
N LYS A 314 -7.95 8.12 -26.87
CA LYS A 314 -7.48 8.25 -28.25
C LYS A 314 -5.96 8.43 -28.31
N ILE A 315 -5.39 9.34 -27.53
CA ILE A 315 -3.94 9.58 -27.50
C ILE A 315 -3.16 8.29 -27.17
N LEU A 316 -3.63 7.52 -26.18
CA LEU A 316 -2.98 6.27 -25.79
C LEU A 316 -3.13 5.18 -26.85
N THR A 317 -4.29 5.10 -27.50
CA THR A 317 -4.57 4.14 -28.59
C THR A 317 -3.71 4.46 -29.82
N ASP A 318 -3.66 5.73 -30.23
CA ASP A 318 -2.83 6.18 -31.36
C ASP A 318 -1.34 5.91 -31.06
N TYR A 319 -0.90 6.17 -29.84
CA TYR A 319 0.47 5.87 -29.41
C TYR A 319 0.79 4.37 -29.48
N LYS A 320 -0.14 3.51 -29.04
CA LYS A 320 -0.01 2.05 -29.17
C LYS A 320 0.14 1.63 -30.63
N ASN A 321 -0.78 2.09 -31.50
CA ASN A 321 -0.79 1.69 -32.93
C ASN A 321 0.52 2.08 -33.63
N ASN A 322 1.02 3.30 -33.37
CA ASN A 322 2.31 3.74 -33.93
C ASN A 322 3.50 2.91 -33.38
N TYR A 323 3.38 2.34 -32.17
CA TYR A 323 4.42 1.48 -31.57
C TYR A 323 4.42 0.08 -32.17
N GLU A 324 3.28 -0.42 -32.67
CA GLU A 324 3.14 -1.73 -33.33
C GLU A 324 3.63 -1.71 -34.78
N GLU A 325 3.66 -0.54 -35.43
CA GLU A 325 4.10 -0.37 -36.83
C GLU A 325 5.60 -0.19 -36.98
N GLU A 326 6.34 0.12 -35.89
CA GLU A 326 7.81 0.24 -35.85
C GLU A 326 8.48 -1.08 -35.43
#